data_e14c6150744647d5054489c70c30a002
#
_entry.id   e14c6150744647d5054489c70c30a002
#
_cell.length_a   1.000
_cell.length_b   1.000
_cell.length_c   1.000
_cell.angle_alpha   90.00
_cell.angle_beta   90.00
_cell.angle_gamma   90.00
#
_symmetry.space_group_name_H-M   'P 1'
#
loop_
_entity.id
_entity.type
_entity.pdbx_description
1 polymer ?
#
loop_
_entity_poly.entity_id
_entity_poly.type
_entity_poly.pdbx_seq_one_letter_code
_entity_poly.pdbx_strand_id
1 'polypeptide(L)'
;MSTDLLSCFKHAIIIIARNLSYLFLNEVIIMRRFYFHLPYYLVIFFFYWPLYELFLLVVSDPLTLKGLYINNLLFFTPLVILIISLLYSYRFRFSLWWLIGNGLLFCFTIITFGEFIWFYFLAYEIFALVGMASGIGIKHILQKMKNKKLSQNP
;
A
#
# COMPACT_ATOMS: atom_id res chain seq x y z
N MET A 1 -5.21 -41.88 41.89
CA MET A 1 -5.22 -40.42 42.03
C MET A 1 -4.10 -39.69 41.31
N SER A 2 -3.05 -40.34 40.76
CA SER A 2 -1.95 -39.65 40.04
C SER A 2 -2.09 -39.65 38.50
N THR A 3 -2.87 -40.56 37.94
CA THR A 3 -3.06 -40.68 36.46
C THR A 3 -3.93 -39.61 35.87
N ASP A 4 -4.92 -39.13 36.62
CA ASP A 4 -5.85 -38.08 36.14
C ASP A 4 -5.19 -36.71 36.08
N LEU A 5 -4.27 -36.41 37.00
CA LEU A 5 -3.50 -35.15 37.02
C LEU A 5 -2.54 -35.06 35.82
N LEU A 6 -1.90 -36.19 35.49
CA LEU A 6 -0.98 -36.27 34.34
C LEU A 6 -1.73 -36.11 33.01
N SER A 7 -2.94 -36.64 32.89
CA SER A 7 -3.81 -36.53 31.74
C SER A 7 -4.29 -35.08 31.55
N CYS A 8 -4.69 -34.41 32.64
CA CYS A 8 -5.11 -33.00 32.60
C CYS A 8 -3.96 -32.08 32.19
N PHE A 9 -2.74 -32.32 32.68
CA PHE A 9 -1.54 -31.55 32.33
C PHE A 9 -1.15 -31.75 30.87
N LYS A 10 -1.28 -32.95 30.32
CA LYS A 10 -1.04 -33.26 28.92
C LYS A 10 -2.03 -32.54 27.99
N HIS A 11 -3.31 -32.54 28.36
CA HIS A 11 -4.33 -31.78 27.62
C HIS A 11 -4.09 -30.28 27.65
N ALA A 12 -3.70 -29.69 28.78
CA ALA A 12 -3.39 -28.30 28.90
C ALA A 12 -2.18 -27.87 28.00
N ILE A 13 -1.12 -28.69 27.99
CA ILE A 13 0.05 -28.46 27.13
C ILE A 13 -0.31 -28.53 25.66
N ILE A 14 -1.15 -29.48 25.25
CA ILE A 14 -1.59 -29.60 23.84
C ILE A 14 -2.43 -28.39 23.42
N ILE A 15 -3.31 -27.88 24.29
CA ILE A 15 -4.13 -26.69 24.01
C ILE A 15 -3.25 -25.44 23.88
N ILE A 16 -2.27 -25.28 24.78
CA ILE A 16 -1.33 -24.16 24.76
C ILE A 16 -0.47 -24.21 23.50
N ALA A 17 0.10 -25.39 23.17
CA ALA A 17 0.91 -25.56 21.96
C ALA A 17 0.11 -25.27 20.66
N ARG A 18 -1.16 -25.68 20.64
CA ARG A 18 -2.06 -25.42 19.52
C ARG A 18 -2.37 -23.94 19.37
N ASN A 19 -2.67 -23.25 20.46
CA ASN A 19 -2.92 -21.80 20.44
C ASN A 19 -1.67 -21.00 20.05
N LEU A 20 -0.49 -21.40 20.51
CA LEU A 20 0.77 -20.79 20.14
C LEU A 20 1.06 -20.97 18.63
N SER A 21 0.81 -22.18 18.09
CA SER A 21 0.99 -22.44 16.66
C SER A 21 0.01 -21.64 15.79
N TYR A 22 -1.23 -21.41 16.22
CA TYR A 22 -2.18 -20.54 15.53
C TYR A 22 -1.74 -19.08 15.54
N LEU A 23 -1.17 -18.58 16.64
CA LEU A 23 -0.62 -17.23 16.73
C LEU A 23 0.57 -17.05 15.77
N PHE A 24 1.50 -17.99 15.77
CA PHE A 24 2.66 -17.99 14.86
C PHE A 24 2.24 -18.07 13.38
N LEU A 25 1.29 -18.91 13.03
CA LEU A 25 0.78 -19.01 11.66
C LEU A 25 0.10 -17.72 11.21
N ASN A 26 -0.68 -17.08 12.08
CA ASN A 26 -1.29 -15.79 11.78
C ASN A 26 -0.24 -14.68 11.56
N GLU A 27 0.79 -14.61 12.38
CA GLU A 27 1.87 -13.62 12.19
C GLU A 27 2.63 -13.84 10.87
N VAL A 28 2.95 -15.08 10.52
CA VAL A 28 3.61 -15.43 9.26
C VAL A 28 2.72 -15.07 8.05
N ILE A 29 1.41 -15.32 8.13
CA ILE A 29 0.47 -14.97 7.06
C ILE A 29 0.34 -13.44 6.92
N ILE A 30 0.28 -12.70 8.03
CA ILE A 30 0.22 -11.22 8.04
C ILE A 30 1.50 -10.64 7.48
N MET A 31 2.69 -11.11 7.90
CA MET A 31 3.97 -10.68 7.35
C MET A 31 4.08 -10.95 5.84
N ARG A 32 3.70 -12.15 5.40
CA ARG A 32 3.73 -12.49 3.97
C ARG A 32 2.81 -11.59 3.14
N ARG A 33 1.63 -11.24 3.65
CA ARG A 33 0.75 -10.26 3.00
C ARG A 33 1.39 -8.88 2.94
N PHE A 34 2.02 -8.43 4.02
CA PHE A 34 2.68 -7.13 4.10
C PHE A 34 3.79 -6.98 3.05
N TYR A 35 4.61 -8.02 2.84
CA TYR A 35 5.66 -7.99 1.82
C TYR A 35 5.14 -7.77 0.39
N PHE A 36 3.94 -8.24 0.07
CA PHE A 36 3.34 -8.00 -1.25
C PHE A 36 2.83 -6.58 -1.45
N HIS A 37 2.51 -5.87 -0.38
CA HIS A 37 2.04 -4.48 -0.43
C HIS A 37 3.19 -3.47 -0.34
N LEU A 38 4.28 -3.86 0.29
CA LEU A 38 5.46 -3.03 0.57
C LEU A 38 6.01 -2.31 -0.67
N PRO A 39 6.25 -2.96 -1.83
CA PRO A 39 6.84 -2.29 -2.99
C PRO A 39 6.00 -1.11 -3.49
N TYR A 40 4.67 -1.19 -3.40
CA TYR A 40 3.79 -0.09 -3.81
C TYR A 40 3.91 1.11 -2.87
N TYR A 41 4.00 0.88 -1.57
CA TYR A 41 4.22 1.94 -0.57
C TYR A 41 5.61 2.56 -0.70
N LEU A 42 6.65 1.76 -0.99
CA LEU A 42 8.01 2.26 -1.18
C LEU A 42 8.12 3.22 -2.36
N VAL A 43 7.42 2.94 -3.47
CA VAL A 43 7.41 3.87 -4.61
C VAL A 43 6.79 5.20 -4.22
N ILE A 44 5.64 5.21 -3.53
CA ILE A 44 4.99 6.45 -3.09
C ILE A 44 5.87 7.18 -2.08
N PHE A 45 6.44 6.47 -1.10
CA PHE A 45 7.36 7.03 -0.11
C PHE A 45 8.54 7.73 -0.78
N PHE A 46 9.11 7.14 -1.84
CA PHE A 46 10.22 7.74 -2.58
C PHE A 46 9.86 9.11 -3.15
N PHE A 47 8.63 9.29 -3.66
CA PHE A 47 8.16 10.57 -4.20
C PHE A 47 7.83 11.60 -3.13
N TYR A 48 7.50 11.17 -1.89
CA TYR A 48 7.16 12.09 -0.81
C TYR A 48 8.37 12.70 -0.10
N TRP A 49 9.52 12.00 -0.06
CA TRP A 49 10.68 12.48 0.67
C TRP A 49 12.01 12.26 -0.05
N PRO A 50 12.52 11.03 -0.31
CA PRO A 50 13.86 10.82 -0.86
C PRO A 50 14.12 11.53 -2.19
N LEU A 51 13.12 11.70 -3.03
CA LEU A 51 13.24 12.41 -4.30
C LEU A 51 13.60 13.90 -4.12
N TYR A 52 13.07 14.55 -3.09
CA TYR A 52 13.40 15.92 -2.77
C TYR A 52 14.85 16.09 -2.30
N GLU A 53 15.34 15.15 -1.48
CA GLU A 53 16.75 15.10 -1.07
C GLU A 53 17.67 14.91 -2.30
N LEU A 54 17.25 14.05 -3.23
CA LEU A 54 17.99 13.82 -4.46
C LEU A 54 18.05 15.09 -5.33
N PHE A 55 16.99 15.87 -5.41
CA PHE A 55 17.01 17.16 -6.12
C PHE A 55 18.01 18.15 -5.49
N LEU A 56 18.09 18.19 -4.15
CA LEU A 56 19.06 19.02 -3.43
C LEU A 56 20.52 18.64 -3.74
N LEU A 57 20.79 17.34 -3.95
CA LEU A 57 22.13 16.86 -4.26
C LEU A 57 22.57 17.14 -5.70
N VAL A 58 21.60 17.14 -6.64
CA VAL A 58 21.90 17.22 -8.08
C VAL A 58 21.82 18.64 -8.62
N VAL A 59 20.94 19.48 -8.05
CA VAL A 59 20.63 20.82 -8.58
C VAL A 59 21.17 21.89 -7.65
N SER A 60 22.15 22.65 -8.11
CA SER A 60 22.75 23.76 -7.34
C SER A 60 22.02 25.09 -7.51
N ASP A 61 21.23 25.25 -8.56
CA ASP A 61 20.48 26.48 -8.83
C ASP A 61 19.16 26.51 -8.05
N PRO A 62 18.96 27.50 -7.14
CA PRO A 62 17.78 27.56 -6.29
C PRO A 62 16.47 27.72 -7.05
N LEU A 63 16.50 28.38 -8.21
CA LEU A 63 15.31 28.63 -9.00
C LEU A 63 14.83 27.38 -9.71
N THR A 64 15.75 26.63 -10.30
CA THR A 64 15.50 25.32 -10.91
C THR A 64 15.03 24.30 -9.85
N LEU A 65 15.66 24.31 -8.68
CA LEU A 65 15.28 23.43 -7.56
C LEU A 65 13.84 23.69 -7.12
N LYS A 66 13.45 24.94 -6.94
CA LYS A 66 12.07 25.33 -6.60
C LYS A 66 11.08 24.88 -7.66
N GLY A 67 11.43 25.04 -8.94
CA GLY A 67 10.63 24.57 -10.07
C GLY A 67 10.41 23.06 -10.06
N LEU A 68 11.46 22.27 -9.75
CA LEU A 68 11.38 20.81 -9.63
C LEU A 68 10.48 20.38 -8.46
N TYR A 69 10.58 21.06 -7.32
CA TYR A 69 9.73 20.78 -6.15
C TYR A 69 8.25 21.00 -6.49
N ILE A 70 7.92 22.15 -7.09
CA ILE A 70 6.55 22.48 -7.48
C ILE A 70 6.04 21.47 -8.52
N ASN A 71 6.86 21.12 -9.51
CA ASN A 71 6.49 20.17 -10.55
C ASN A 71 6.27 18.77 -9.99
N ASN A 72 7.14 18.33 -9.06
CA ASN A 72 6.95 17.05 -8.37
C ASN A 72 5.65 17.02 -7.56
N LEU A 73 5.39 18.09 -6.80
CA LEU A 73 4.20 18.19 -5.95
C LEU A 73 2.89 18.23 -6.77
N LEU A 74 2.85 18.97 -7.89
CA LEU A 74 1.62 19.20 -8.66
C LEU A 74 1.35 18.13 -9.72
N PHE A 75 2.39 17.53 -10.31
CA PHE A 75 2.23 16.63 -11.44
C PHE A 75 2.75 15.22 -11.16
N PHE A 76 4.02 15.07 -10.78
CA PHE A 76 4.62 13.75 -10.68
C PHE A 76 4.01 12.93 -9.53
N THR A 77 3.91 13.49 -8.35
CA THR A 77 3.39 12.76 -7.19
C THR A 77 1.94 12.32 -7.37
N PRO A 78 0.97 13.19 -7.75
CA PRO A 78 -0.41 12.75 -7.95
C PRO A 78 -0.54 11.75 -9.11
N LEU A 79 0.25 11.89 -10.18
CA LEU A 79 0.26 10.94 -11.28
C LEU A 79 0.76 9.56 -10.84
N VAL A 80 1.85 9.53 -10.07
CA VAL A 80 2.39 8.28 -9.52
C VAL A 80 1.39 7.62 -8.57
N ILE A 81 0.76 8.39 -7.67
CA ILE A 81 -0.27 7.87 -6.78
C ILE A 81 -1.41 7.24 -7.57
N LEU A 82 -1.89 7.90 -8.63
CA LEU A 82 -2.95 7.40 -9.50
C LEU A 82 -2.53 6.06 -10.14
N ILE A 83 -1.35 6.01 -10.77
CA ILE A 83 -0.85 4.81 -11.45
C ILE A 83 -0.64 3.66 -10.46
N ILE A 84 0.01 3.93 -9.33
CA ILE A 84 0.30 2.89 -8.33
C ILE A 84 -0.99 2.39 -7.69
N SER A 85 -1.96 3.26 -7.40
CA SER A 85 -3.27 2.88 -6.88
C SER A 85 -4.07 2.03 -7.88
N LEU A 86 -3.96 2.35 -9.18
CA LEU A 86 -4.55 1.54 -10.25
C LEU A 86 -3.93 0.14 -10.29
N LEU A 87 -2.59 0.03 -10.31
CA LEU A 87 -1.88 -1.25 -10.31
C LEU A 87 -2.17 -2.07 -9.05
N TYR A 88 -2.18 -1.42 -7.91
CA TYR A 88 -2.50 -2.03 -6.62
C TYR A 88 -3.91 -2.63 -6.65
N SER A 89 -4.91 -1.84 -7.04
CA SER A 89 -6.31 -2.24 -7.06
C SER A 89 -6.61 -3.32 -8.12
N TYR A 90 -5.94 -3.26 -9.28
CA TYR A 90 -6.02 -4.32 -10.29
C TYR A 90 -5.59 -5.68 -9.70
N ARG A 91 -4.57 -5.70 -8.83
CA ARG A 91 -4.03 -6.91 -8.22
C ARG A 91 -4.80 -7.34 -6.96
N PHE A 92 -5.05 -6.42 -6.02
CA PHE A 92 -5.53 -6.71 -4.66
C PHE A 92 -7.00 -6.31 -4.41
N ARG A 93 -7.69 -5.70 -5.37
CA ARG A 93 -9.04 -5.11 -5.23
C ARG A 93 -9.01 -3.83 -4.37
N PHE A 94 -10.21 -3.31 -4.06
CA PHE A 94 -10.38 -2.15 -3.20
C PHE A 94 -9.91 -2.45 -1.77
N SER A 95 -9.11 -1.55 -1.20
CA SER A 95 -8.61 -1.67 0.16
C SER A 95 -8.56 -0.31 0.84
N LEU A 96 -9.32 -0.15 1.92
CA LEU A 96 -9.24 1.05 2.77
C LEU A 96 -7.86 1.20 3.42
N TRP A 97 -7.19 0.09 3.72
CA TRP A 97 -5.82 0.11 4.25
C TRP A 97 -4.83 0.78 3.30
N TRP A 98 -5.09 0.71 1.99
CA TRP A 98 -4.28 1.40 1.00
C TRP A 98 -4.37 2.92 1.15
N LEU A 99 -5.59 3.47 1.29
CA LEU A 99 -5.82 4.90 1.50
C LEU A 99 -5.21 5.37 2.83
N ILE A 100 -5.46 4.65 3.91
CA ILE A 100 -4.88 4.98 5.21
C ILE A 100 -3.34 4.97 5.14
N GLY A 101 -2.75 3.98 4.48
CA GLY A 101 -1.31 3.90 4.30
C GLY A 101 -0.74 5.03 3.46
N ASN A 102 -1.42 5.42 2.37
CA ASN A 102 -1.04 6.57 1.55
C ASN A 102 -1.11 7.87 2.36
N GLY A 103 -2.18 8.08 3.12
CA GLY A 103 -2.34 9.23 4.01
C GLY A 103 -1.26 9.30 5.10
N LEU A 104 -0.88 8.17 5.69
CA LEU A 104 0.22 8.13 6.66
C LEU A 104 1.57 8.47 6.01
N LEU A 105 1.81 7.98 4.78
CA LEU A 105 3.02 8.34 4.04
C LEU A 105 3.07 9.83 3.68
N PHE A 106 1.91 10.46 3.44
CA PHE A 106 1.85 11.90 3.20
C PHE A 106 2.42 12.72 4.36
N CYS A 107 2.36 12.21 5.61
CA CYS A 107 2.96 12.89 6.76
C CYS A 107 4.48 13.13 6.60
N PHE A 108 5.17 12.34 5.78
CA PHE A 108 6.59 12.57 5.49
C PHE A 108 6.85 13.86 4.69
N THR A 109 5.83 14.40 4.01
CA THR A 109 5.94 15.70 3.33
C THR A 109 6.17 16.86 4.31
N ILE A 110 5.80 16.69 5.59
CA ILE A 110 6.08 17.67 6.65
C ILE A 110 7.59 17.86 6.83
N ILE A 111 8.37 16.80 6.67
CA ILE A 111 9.85 16.86 6.79
C ILE A 111 10.42 17.76 5.67
N THR A 112 9.83 17.70 4.47
CA THR A 112 10.30 18.45 3.31
C THR A 112 9.81 19.90 3.30
N PHE A 113 8.55 20.15 3.67
CA PHE A 113 7.90 21.46 3.54
C PHE A 113 7.71 22.19 4.88
N GLY A 114 7.96 21.52 6.02
CA GLY A 114 7.76 22.08 7.36
C GLY A 114 6.30 22.20 7.81
N GLU A 115 5.34 22.02 6.90
CA GLU A 115 3.92 22.20 7.16
C GLU A 115 3.08 21.08 6.56
N PHE A 116 1.93 20.77 7.19
CA PHE A 116 0.94 19.84 6.66
C PHE A 116 -0.06 20.59 5.78
N ILE A 117 -0.02 20.35 4.47
CA ILE A 117 -0.87 21.06 3.52
C ILE A 117 -2.11 20.23 3.21
N TRP A 118 -3.21 20.50 3.90
CA TRP A 118 -4.48 19.76 3.78
C TRP A 118 -5.03 19.66 2.36
N PHE A 119 -4.84 20.71 1.56
CA PHE A 119 -5.33 20.73 0.18
C PHE A 119 -4.66 19.64 -0.67
N TYR A 120 -3.35 19.48 -0.57
CA TYR A 120 -2.61 18.44 -1.30
C TYR A 120 -2.93 17.05 -0.76
N PHE A 121 -3.07 16.91 0.55
CA PHE A 121 -3.51 15.66 1.16
C PHE A 121 -4.83 15.16 0.55
N LEU A 122 -5.87 16.02 0.54
CA LEU A 122 -7.16 15.67 -0.05
C LEU A 122 -7.08 15.39 -1.55
N ALA A 123 -6.31 16.19 -2.29
CA ALA A 123 -6.11 15.97 -3.71
C ALA A 123 -5.48 14.59 -3.97
N TYR A 124 -4.45 14.22 -3.23
CA TYR A 124 -3.76 12.93 -3.40
C TYR A 124 -4.64 11.75 -3.03
N GLU A 125 -5.47 11.85 -1.99
CA GLU A 125 -6.44 10.82 -1.66
C GLU A 125 -7.52 10.67 -2.73
N ILE A 126 -7.94 11.76 -3.38
CA ILE A 126 -8.85 11.70 -4.53
C ILE A 126 -8.18 10.98 -5.71
N PHE A 127 -6.91 11.30 -6.04
CA PHE A 127 -6.17 10.59 -7.08
C PHE A 127 -5.99 9.10 -6.76
N ALA A 128 -5.75 8.76 -5.50
CA ALA A 128 -5.67 7.37 -5.06
C ALA A 128 -7.01 6.64 -5.25
N LEU A 129 -8.13 7.27 -4.88
CA LEU A 129 -9.47 6.72 -5.09
C LEU A 129 -9.81 6.51 -6.56
N VAL A 130 -9.53 7.51 -7.41
CA VAL A 130 -9.74 7.43 -8.86
C VAL A 130 -8.89 6.31 -9.46
N GLY A 131 -7.63 6.19 -9.06
CA GLY A 131 -6.75 5.11 -9.48
C GLY A 131 -7.29 3.73 -9.09
N MET A 132 -7.76 3.58 -7.85
CA MET A 132 -8.36 2.33 -7.40
C MET A 132 -9.65 1.98 -8.15
N ALA A 133 -10.55 2.94 -8.34
CA ALA A 133 -11.79 2.73 -9.08
C ALA A 133 -11.51 2.30 -10.53
N SER A 134 -10.55 2.97 -11.18
CA SER A 134 -10.10 2.63 -12.54
C SER A 134 -9.51 1.22 -12.62
N GLY A 135 -8.67 0.83 -11.66
CA GLY A 135 -8.06 -0.51 -11.63
C GLY A 135 -9.08 -1.63 -11.47
N ILE A 136 -10.11 -1.43 -10.64
CA ILE A 136 -11.22 -2.38 -10.49
C ILE A 136 -12.04 -2.46 -11.79
N GLY A 137 -12.36 -1.30 -12.40
CA GLY A 137 -13.10 -1.22 -13.65
C GLY A 137 -12.40 -1.98 -14.79
N ILE A 138 -11.10 -1.74 -14.99
CA ILE A 138 -10.29 -2.44 -15.99
C ILE A 138 -10.32 -3.95 -15.76
N LYS A 139 -10.12 -4.40 -14.52
CA LYS A 139 -10.16 -5.82 -14.17
C LYS A 139 -11.50 -6.45 -14.52
N HIS A 140 -12.60 -5.78 -14.23
CA HIS A 140 -13.94 -6.26 -14.48
C HIS A 140 -14.22 -6.39 -16.01
N ILE A 141 -13.80 -5.39 -16.79
CA ILE A 141 -13.93 -5.39 -18.25
C ILE A 141 -13.13 -6.55 -18.87
N LEU A 142 -11.88 -6.73 -18.45
CA LEU A 142 -11.02 -7.81 -18.96
C LEU A 142 -11.59 -9.20 -18.62
N GLN A 143 -12.13 -9.40 -17.44
CA GLN A 143 -12.78 -10.65 -17.06
C GLN A 143 -14.02 -10.92 -17.90
N LYS A 144 -14.84 -9.91 -18.16
CA LYS A 144 -16.04 -10.03 -19.01
C LYS A 144 -15.68 -10.42 -20.46
N MET A 145 -14.63 -9.80 -21.01
CA MET A 145 -14.14 -10.13 -22.37
C MET A 145 -13.60 -11.56 -22.44
N LYS A 146 -12.86 -12.00 -21.42
CA LYS A 146 -12.33 -13.37 -21.36
C LYS A 146 -13.45 -14.41 -21.33
N ASN A 147 -14.48 -14.19 -20.52
CA ASN A 147 -15.63 -15.09 -20.40
C ASN A 147 -16.43 -15.16 -21.73
N LYS A 148 -16.56 -14.02 -22.44
CA LYS A 148 -17.23 -13.99 -23.74
C LYS A 148 -16.48 -14.81 -24.80
N LYS A 149 -15.14 -14.75 -24.80
CA LYS A 149 -14.32 -15.57 -25.73
C LYS A 149 -14.42 -17.06 -25.43
N LEU A 150 -14.48 -17.46 -24.17
CA LEU A 150 -14.64 -18.87 -23.77
C LEU A 150 -16.03 -19.44 -24.16
N SER A 151 -17.06 -18.59 -24.16
CA SER A 151 -18.43 -18.99 -24.58
C SER A 151 -18.62 -19.09 -26.12
N GLN A 152 -17.68 -18.56 -26.88
CA GLN A 152 -17.76 -18.59 -28.37
C GLN A 152 -16.90 -19.69 -29.01
N ASN A 153 -16.09 -20.42 -28.24
CA ASN A 153 -15.33 -21.59 -28.67
C ASN A 153 -15.83 -22.81 -27.90
N PRO A 154 -16.85 -23.54 -28.38
CA PRO A 154 -17.30 -24.80 -27.79
C PRO A 154 -16.30 -25.91 -27.99
#